data_da841fbe7c3eb054e25ac869283063f3
#
_entry.id   da841fbe7c3eb054e25ac869283063f3
#
_cell.length_a   1.000
_cell.length_b   1.000
_cell.length_c   1.000
_cell.angle_alpha   90.00
_cell.angle_beta   90.00
_cell.angle_gamma   90.00
#
_symmetry.space_group_name_H-M   'P 1'
#
loop_
_entity.id
_entity.type
_entity.pdbx_description
1 polymer ?
#
loop_
_entity_poly.entity_id
_entity_poly.type
_entity_poly.pdbx_seq_one_letter_code
_entity_poly.pdbx_strand_id
1 'polypeptide(L)'
;MKLRKKINSLPIVGSLNLNINPISLADVLFKPKNRAKIYLDTEPDQRVALLRSVTKSVRRDILQKLPVEELVSLLQTLSPDEATDLLQLITKNKREKVLASLSHELKESLSTLLAFDPETAAGLMTLDYIQVEVTDNIESVARKFENHEKHTGRPPVILALDNGKLTGFLPGHRLGLAAKSELIGKLTRRIPTITYAASHKDVVNLFRAHPRSKVAVLNDKSEVVGIIYSDDVLKHIQDDQASSLYNLAGVVQEESVSDPARSKVRNRYRWLIINLGTAFMAAFTVGLFRDTLDKYVLLAIYMPIVAGMGGNAATQTLAVQVRGISLHQIELKTAWGTLRNELGAGLINGLINGVLVAAIVMIINHDAKVAIVLAMAMVINLLVASLFGTMVPLVMQKLGKDPATSATIFITTATDILGFMAFLGLATIILN
;
A
#
# COMPACT_ATOMS: atom_id res chain seq x y z
N MET A 1 -2.59 20.15 -32.49
CA MET A 1 -1.20 20.58 -32.28
C MET A 1 -0.90 21.15 -30.88
N LYS A 2 -1.81 21.89 -30.22
CA LYS A 2 -1.63 22.41 -28.84
C LYS A 2 -1.61 21.31 -27.74
N LEU A 3 -2.38 20.20 -27.89
CA LEU A 3 -2.35 19.06 -26.96
C LEU A 3 -1.01 18.30 -27.01
N ARG A 4 -0.40 18.18 -28.19
CA ARG A 4 0.89 17.48 -28.36
C ARG A 4 2.05 18.14 -27.60
N LYS A 5 2.07 19.48 -27.50
CA LYS A 5 3.08 20.23 -26.74
C LYS A 5 2.89 20.10 -25.22
N LYS A 6 1.64 19.92 -24.74
CA LYS A 6 1.33 19.81 -23.32
C LYS A 6 1.60 18.42 -22.74
N ILE A 7 1.58 17.36 -23.57
CA ILE A 7 1.86 15.97 -23.16
C ILE A 7 3.37 15.74 -23.00
N ASN A 8 4.22 16.36 -23.86
CA ASN A 8 5.69 16.25 -23.74
C ASN A 8 6.27 17.02 -22.55
N SER A 9 5.50 17.84 -21.85
CA SER A 9 5.92 18.59 -20.67
C SER A 9 5.46 17.97 -19.33
N LEU A 10 4.86 16.79 -19.36
CA LEU A 10 4.51 16.07 -18.12
C LEU A 10 5.79 15.44 -17.53
N PRO A 11 6.17 15.80 -16.30
CA PRO A 11 7.40 15.30 -15.66
C PRO A 11 7.42 13.78 -15.44
N ILE A 12 6.28 13.12 -15.54
CA ILE A 12 6.14 11.66 -15.38
C ILE A 12 6.72 10.88 -16.57
N VAL A 13 6.78 11.48 -17.77
CA VAL A 13 7.26 10.79 -18.98
C VAL A 13 8.79 10.90 -19.14
N GLY A 14 9.40 11.90 -18.53
CA GLY A 14 10.87 12.12 -18.63
C GLY A 14 11.74 11.37 -17.64
N SER A 15 11.16 10.83 -16.55
CA SER A 15 11.92 10.14 -15.49
C SER A 15 11.89 8.60 -15.59
N LEU A 16 10.97 8.06 -16.38
CA LEU A 16 10.92 6.64 -16.70
C LEU A 16 11.50 6.46 -18.10
N ASN A 17 12.67 5.83 -18.21
CA ASN A 17 13.24 5.33 -19.47
C ASN A 17 12.37 4.20 -20.06
N LEU A 18 11.05 4.43 -20.14
CA LEU A 18 10.13 3.51 -20.76
C LEU A 18 10.10 3.84 -22.25
N ASN A 19 10.50 2.88 -23.08
CA ASN A 19 10.33 2.90 -24.54
C ASN A 19 8.82 2.83 -24.93
N ILE A 20 7.97 3.63 -24.28
CA ILE A 20 6.54 3.69 -24.55
C ILE A 20 6.22 5.01 -25.26
N ASN A 21 5.40 4.92 -26.31
CA ASN A 21 4.88 6.13 -26.95
C ASN A 21 3.98 6.89 -25.93
N PRO A 22 4.34 8.12 -25.52
CA PRO A 22 3.58 8.90 -24.52
C PRO A 22 2.11 9.11 -24.90
N ILE A 23 1.81 9.10 -26.20
CA ILE A 23 0.43 9.26 -26.72
C ILE A 23 -0.39 8.01 -26.40
N SER A 24 0.17 6.81 -26.55
CA SER A 24 -0.51 5.56 -26.23
C SER A 24 -0.84 5.47 -24.74
N LEU A 25 0.07 5.88 -23.86
CA LEU A 25 -0.18 5.89 -22.41
C LEU A 25 -1.29 6.86 -22.03
N ALA A 26 -1.23 8.11 -22.52
CA ALA A 26 -2.26 9.10 -22.25
C ALA A 26 -3.65 8.67 -22.78
N ASP A 27 -3.68 8.08 -23.97
CA ASP A 27 -4.94 7.59 -24.57
C ASP A 27 -5.54 6.41 -23.80
N VAL A 28 -4.71 5.48 -23.31
CA VAL A 28 -5.15 4.38 -22.45
C VAL A 28 -5.72 4.90 -21.13
N LEU A 29 -5.10 5.90 -20.52
CA LEU A 29 -5.56 6.50 -19.28
C LEU A 29 -6.90 7.22 -19.44
N PHE A 30 -7.06 8.07 -20.46
CA PHE A 30 -8.19 8.98 -20.60
C PHE A 30 -9.29 8.52 -21.54
N LYS A 31 -9.14 7.39 -22.26
CA LYS A 31 -10.17 6.83 -23.14
C LYS A 31 -10.62 5.43 -22.69
N PRO A 32 -11.38 5.29 -21.58
CA PRO A 32 -11.68 3.99 -20.96
C PRO A 32 -12.45 3.03 -21.88
N LYS A 33 -13.24 3.53 -22.83
CA LYS A 33 -13.97 2.68 -23.79
C LYS A 33 -13.04 1.99 -24.80
N ASN A 34 -11.89 2.58 -25.09
CA ASN A 34 -10.98 2.16 -26.17
C ASN A 34 -9.69 1.50 -25.64
N ARG A 35 -9.55 1.30 -24.35
CA ARG A 35 -8.31 0.79 -23.72
C ARG A 35 -7.79 -0.49 -24.37
N ALA A 36 -8.65 -1.49 -24.55
CA ALA A 36 -8.27 -2.75 -25.18
C ALA A 36 -7.83 -2.56 -26.63
N LYS A 37 -8.54 -1.70 -27.41
CA LYS A 37 -8.16 -1.38 -28.78
C LYS A 37 -6.80 -0.69 -28.83
N ILE A 38 -6.57 0.32 -27.99
CA ILE A 38 -5.30 1.06 -27.93
C ILE A 38 -4.15 0.12 -27.55
N TYR A 39 -4.40 -0.84 -26.63
CA TYR A 39 -3.43 -1.88 -26.28
C TYR A 39 -3.10 -2.74 -27.51
N LEU A 40 -4.09 -3.18 -28.29
CA LEU A 40 -3.89 -3.98 -29.48
C LEU A 40 -3.18 -3.22 -30.61
N ASP A 41 -3.45 -1.92 -30.72
CA ASP A 41 -2.81 -1.01 -31.67
C ASP A 41 -1.37 -0.63 -31.27
N THR A 42 -0.93 -0.97 -30.03
CA THR A 42 0.43 -0.73 -29.53
C THR A 42 1.36 -1.84 -30.06
N GLU A 43 2.59 -1.47 -30.41
CA GLU A 43 3.64 -2.40 -30.85
C GLU A 43 3.84 -3.53 -29.82
N PRO A 44 3.98 -4.81 -30.25
CA PRO A 44 4.04 -5.96 -29.36
C PRO A 44 5.10 -5.86 -28.24
N ASP A 45 6.27 -5.35 -28.57
CA ASP A 45 7.40 -5.13 -27.66
C ASP A 45 7.12 -4.06 -26.58
N GLN A 46 6.18 -3.14 -26.83
CA GLN A 46 5.78 -2.09 -25.91
C GLN A 46 4.57 -2.45 -25.05
N ARG A 47 3.83 -3.53 -25.39
CA ARG A 47 2.58 -3.91 -24.69
C ARG A 47 2.80 -4.25 -23.22
N VAL A 48 3.86 -5.00 -22.90
CA VAL A 48 4.20 -5.34 -21.51
C VAL A 48 4.57 -4.10 -20.73
N ALA A 49 5.39 -3.21 -21.29
CA ALA A 49 5.79 -1.96 -20.68
C ALA A 49 4.56 -1.04 -20.43
N LEU A 50 3.61 -0.99 -21.36
CA LEU A 50 2.35 -0.28 -21.21
C LEU A 50 1.52 -0.81 -20.03
N LEU A 51 1.39 -2.14 -19.89
CA LEU A 51 0.68 -2.73 -18.75
C LEU A 51 1.36 -2.46 -17.41
N ARG A 52 2.70 -2.46 -17.37
CA ARG A 52 3.45 -2.12 -16.15
C ARG A 52 3.31 -0.65 -15.75
N SER A 53 3.09 0.25 -16.71
CA SER A 53 2.98 1.70 -16.48
C SER A 53 1.59 2.18 -16.03
N VAL A 54 0.56 1.34 -16.14
CA VAL A 54 -0.82 1.68 -15.77
C VAL A 54 -1.22 1.08 -14.42
N THR A 55 -2.19 1.72 -13.75
CA THR A 55 -2.70 1.24 -12.46
C THR A 55 -3.40 -0.12 -12.56
N LYS A 56 -3.52 -0.84 -11.43
CA LYS A 56 -4.16 -2.15 -11.32
C LYS A 56 -5.59 -2.14 -11.89
N SER A 57 -6.36 -1.05 -11.67
CA SER A 57 -7.73 -0.93 -12.19
C SER A 57 -7.77 -0.80 -13.72
N VAL A 58 -6.88 -0.02 -14.31
CA VAL A 58 -6.75 0.14 -15.76
C VAL A 58 -6.28 -1.16 -16.41
N ARG A 59 -5.31 -1.83 -15.79
CA ARG A 59 -4.79 -3.14 -16.22
C ARG A 59 -5.89 -4.19 -16.23
N ARG A 60 -6.68 -4.27 -15.15
CA ARG A 60 -7.86 -5.15 -15.06
C ARG A 60 -8.86 -4.88 -16.18
N ASP A 61 -9.19 -3.62 -16.46
CA ASP A 61 -10.14 -3.24 -17.54
C ASP A 61 -9.65 -3.65 -18.92
N ILE A 62 -8.35 -3.49 -19.21
CA ILE A 62 -7.73 -3.95 -20.46
C ILE A 62 -7.84 -5.47 -20.56
N LEU A 63 -7.31 -6.21 -19.58
CA LEU A 63 -7.25 -7.67 -19.60
C LEU A 63 -8.63 -8.32 -19.68
N GLN A 64 -9.66 -7.73 -19.03
CA GLN A 64 -11.02 -8.23 -19.14
C GLN A 64 -11.62 -8.13 -20.54
N LYS A 65 -11.19 -7.16 -21.34
CA LYS A 65 -11.72 -6.91 -22.69
C LYS A 65 -10.91 -7.55 -23.80
N LEU A 66 -9.67 -8.00 -23.52
CA LEU A 66 -8.82 -8.67 -24.51
C LEU A 66 -9.40 -10.04 -24.91
N PRO A 67 -9.25 -10.49 -26.17
CA PRO A 67 -9.49 -11.86 -26.58
C PRO A 67 -8.62 -12.88 -25.82
N VAL A 68 -9.06 -14.14 -25.76
CA VAL A 68 -8.31 -15.19 -25.05
C VAL A 68 -6.95 -15.44 -25.73
N GLU A 69 -6.91 -15.42 -27.03
CA GLU A 69 -5.72 -15.63 -27.86
C GLU A 69 -4.64 -14.58 -27.56
N GLU A 70 -5.03 -13.34 -27.44
CA GLU A 70 -4.13 -12.23 -27.08
C GLU A 70 -3.60 -12.36 -25.64
N LEU A 71 -4.44 -12.81 -24.70
CA LEU A 71 -3.99 -13.10 -23.34
C LEU A 71 -2.99 -14.25 -23.30
N VAL A 72 -3.22 -15.32 -24.07
CA VAL A 72 -2.30 -16.44 -24.18
C VAL A 72 -0.95 -15.97 -24.72
N SER A 73 -0.96 -15.20 -25.81
CA SER A 73 0.27 -14.63 -26.40
C SER A 73 1.03 -13.73 -25.40
N LEU A 74 0.29 -12.86 -24.66
CA LEU A 74 0.89 -12.02 -23.63
C LEU A 74 1.54 -12.85 -22.51
N LEU A 75 0.83 -13.85 -21.98
CA LEU A 75 1.31 -14.66 -20.85
C LEU A 75 2.55 -15.49 -21.19
N GLN A 76 2.70 -15.88 -22.45
CA GLN A 76 3.89 -16.61 -22.94
C GLN A 76 5.16 -15.73 -22.98
N THR A 77 5.02 -14.40 -22.95
CA THR A 77 6.15 -13.46 -22.94
C THR A 77 6.56 -13.03 -21.52
N LEU A 78 5.78 -13.44 -20.51
CA LEU A 78 5.98 -13.05 -19.10
C LEU A 78 6.57 -14.21 -18.28
N SER A 79 7.14 -13.85 -17.13
CA SER A 79 7.48 -14.85 -16.11
C SER A 79 6.22 -15.48 -15.51
N PRO A 80 6.28 -16.72 -14.98
CA PRO A 80 5.14 -17.35 -14.34
C PRO A 80 4.51 -16.53 -13.21
N ASP A 81 5.32 -15.83 -12.39
CA ASP A 81 4.86 -14.92 -11.33
C ASP A 81 4.09 -13.73 -11.92
N GLU A 82 4.69 -12.98 -12.86
CA GLU A 82 4.00 -11.86 -13.52
C GLU A 82 2.72 -12.31 -14.26
N ALA A 83 2.77 -13.46 -14.92
CA ALA A 83 1.61 -14.05 -15.59
C ALA A 83 0.51 -14.41 -14.59
N THR A 84 0.87 -14.93 -13.42
CA THR A 84 -0.06 -15.24 -12.31
C THR A 84 -0.73 -13.98 -11.80
N ASP A 85 0.02 -12.88 -11.58
CA ASP A 85 -0.50 -11.59 -11.16
C ASP A 85 -1.55 -11.05 -12.15
N LEU A 86 -1.28 -11.16 -13.46
CA LEU A 86 -2.25 -10.74 -14.47
C LEU A 86 -3.49 -11.64 -14.51
N LEU A 87 -3.35 -12.94 -14.32
CA LEU A 87 -4.46 -13.90 -14.26
C LEU A 87 -5.37 -13.68 -13.05
N GLN A 88 -4.82 -13.19 -11.93
CA GLN A 88 -5.62 -12.83 -10.75
C GLN A 88 -6.51 -11.61 -11.00
N LEU A 89 -6.18 -10.75 -11.97
CA LEU A 89 -6.98 -9.57 -12.32
C LEU A 89 -8.21 -9.89 -13.18
N ILE A 90 -8.27 -11.04 -13.82
CA ILE A 90 -9.40 -11.43 -14.69
C ILE A 90 -10.39 -12.35 -13.96
N THR A 91 -11.63 -12.41 -14.49
CA THR A 91 -12.68 -13.27 -13.90
C THR A 91 -12.33 -14.75 -13.99
N LYS A 92 -12.83 -15.54 -13.03
CA LYS A 92 -12.57 -16.99 -12.93
C LYS A 92 -12.86 -17.70 -14.24
N ASN A 93 -14.03 -17.48 -14.85
CA ASN A 93 -14.42 -18.11 -16.11
C ASN A 93 -13.46 -17.80 -17.26
N LYS A 94 -12.97 -16.55 -17.34
CA LYS A 94 -12.01 -16.15 -18.37
C LYS A 94 -10.63 -16.78 -18.11
N ARG A 95 -10.20 -16.80 -16.85
CA ARG A 95 -8.94 -17.42 -16.42
C ARG A 95 -8.89 -18.91 -16.78
N GLU A 96 -9.96 -19.65 -16.53
CA GLU A 96 -10.06 -21.08 -16.88
C GLU A 96 -9.90 -21.30 -18.39
N LYS A 97 -10.53 -20.46 -19.22
CA LYS A 97 -10.39 -20.53 -20.68
C LYS A 97 -8.95 -20.24 -21.12
N VAL A 98 -8.32 -19.22 -20.56
CA VAL A 98 -6.93 -18.88 -20.87
C VAL A 98 -6.00 -20.03 -20.46
N LEU A 99 -6.13 -20.56 -19.23
CA LEU A 99 -5.33 -21.71 -18.75
C LEU A 99 -5.51 -22.95 -19.61
N ALA A 100 -6.71 -23.20 -20.16
CA ALA A 100 -6.97 -24.33 -21.05
C ALA A 100 -6.25 -24.19 -22.41
N SER A 101 -5.91 -22.97 -22.83
CA SER A 101 -5.27 -22.67 -24.12
C SER A 101 -3.74 -22.52 -24.03
N LEU A 102 -3.15 -22.62 -22.82
CA LEU A 102 -1.70 -22.56 -22.61
C LEU A 102 -1.01 -23.92 -22.83
N SER A 103 0.31 -23.86 -23.04
CA SER A 103 1.14 -25.09 -23.05
C SER A 103 1.07 -25.81 -21.70
N HIS A 104 1.27 -27.12 -21.67
CA HIS A 104 1.17 -27.93 -20.46
C HIS A 104 2.10 -27.42 -19.35
N GLU A 105 3.33 -27.11 -19.68
CA GLU A 105 4.36 -26.64 -18.74
C GLU A 105 4.00 -25.29 -18.09
N LEU A 106 3.61 -24.29 -18.90
CA LEU A 106 3.20 -22.98 -18.40
C LEU A 106 1.91 -23.07 -17.57
N LYS A 107 0.95 -23.89 -18.01
CA LYS A 107 -0.30 -24.14 -17.27
C LYS A 107 -0.01 -24.74 -15.89
N GLU A 108 0.88 -25.72 -15.80
CA GLU A 108 1.25 -26.36 -14.53
C GLU A 108 1.90 -25.35 -13.58
N SER A 109 2.86 -24.57 -14.08
CA SER A 109 3.52 -23.51 -13.31
C SER A 109 2.53 -22.47 -12.79
N LEU A 110 1.63 -21.96 -13.65
CA LEU A 110 0.63 -20.98 -13.27
C LEU A 110 -0.42 -21.54 -12.31
N SER A 111 -0.83 -22.80 -12.51
CA SER A 111 -1.79 -23.47 -11.62
C SER A 111 -1.21 -23.67 -10.22
N THR A 112 0.07 -23.99 -10.14
CA THR A 112 0.79 -24.08 -8.86
C THR A 112 0.83 -22.75 -8.14
N LEU A 113 1.21 -21.65 -8.82
CA LEU A 113 1.26 -20.32 -8.21
C LEU A 113 -0.12 -19.79 -7.84
N LEU A 114 -1.14 -20.05 -8.67
CA LEU A 114 -2.54 -19.64 -8.40
C LEU A 114 -3.18 -20.37 -7.20
N ALA A 115 -2.61 -21.50 -6.77
CA ALA A 115 -3.09 -22.25 -5.62
C ALA A 115 -2.69 -21.59 -4.27
N PHE A 116 -1.70 -20.72 -4.29
CA PHE A 116 -1.24 -20.02 -3.09
C PHE A 116 -2.01 -18.73 -2.84
N ASP A 117 -2.06 -18.33 -1.57
CA ASP A 117 -2.63 -17.05 -1.17
C ASP A 117 -1.68 -15.90 -1.59
N PRO A 118 -2.15 -14.93 -2.40
CA PRO A 118 -1.32 -13.82 -2.86
C PRO A 118 -0.80 -12.91 -1.74
N GLU A 119 -1.41 -12.93 -0.55
CA GLU A 119 -1.01 -12.08 0.60
C GLU A 119 0.10 -12.73 1.45
N THR A 120 0.66 -13.86 1.01
CA THR A 120 1.72 -14.60 1.71
C THR A 120 3.04 -14.57 0.94
N ALA A 121 4.10 -15.11 1.56
CA ALA A 121 5.41 -15.28 0.93
C ALA A 121 5.33 -16.05 -0.40
N ALA A 122 4.41 -17.01 -0.49
CA ALA A 122 4.18 -17.74 -1.73
C ALA A 122 3.59 -16.85 -2.85
N GLY A 123 2.90 -15.77 -2.52
CA GLY A 123 2.39 -14.79 -3.49
C GLY A 123 3.49 -13.91 -4.12
N LEU A 124 4.66 -13.83 -3.49
CA LEU A 124 5.82 -13.06 -3.98
C LEU A 124 6.90 -13.93 -4.63
N MET A 125 6.73 -15.26 -4.63
CA MET A 125 7.76 -16.18 -5.10
C MET A 125 7.69 -16.39 -6.60
N THR A 126 8.85 -16.68 -7.19
CA THR A 126 8.99 -17.21 -8.56
C THR A 126 9.43 -18.67 -8.54
N LEU A 127 9.20 -19.35 -9.67
CA LEU A 127 9.66 -20.74 -9.90
C LEU A 127 10.98 -20.80 -10.67
N ASP A 128 11.67 -19.67 -10.87
CA ASP A 128 12.93 -19.59 -11.60
C ASP A 128 14.12 -20.13 -10.77
N TYR A 129 14.07 -21.41 -10.42
CA TYR A 129 15.14 -22.10 -9.72
C TYR A 129 15.34 -23.53 -10.25
N ILE A 130 16.54 -24.06 -10.07
CA ILE A 130 16.85 -25.47 -10.29
C ILE A 130 17.36 -26.10 -9.00
N GLN A 131 17.02 -27.36 -8.80
CA GLN A 131 17.50 -28.16 -7.66
C GLN A 131 18.61 -29.09 -8.13
N VAL A 132 19.69 -29.15 -7.34
CA VAL A 132 20.88 -29.95 -7.61
C VAL A 132 21.37 -30.55 -6.30
N GLU A 133 21.94 -31.76 -6.36
CA GLU A 133 22.52 -32.39 -5.18
C GLU A 133 23.92 -31.86 -4.88
N VAL A 134 24.31 -31.78 -3.60
CA VAL A 134 25.68 -31.36 -3.18
C VAL A 134 26.79 -32.19 -3.80
N THR A 135 26.46 -33.40 -4.23
CA THR A 135 27.35 -34.36 -4.91
C THR A 135 27.45 -34.13 -6.42
N ASP A 136 26.59 -33.30 -7.01
CA ASP A 136 26.67 -32.92 -8.42
C ASP A 136 27.98 -32.15 -8.69
N ASN A 137 28.52 -32.30 -9.89
CA ASN A 137 29.66 -31.52 -10.36
C ASN A 137 29.21 -30.29 -11.16
N ILE A 138 30.10 -29.34 -11.35
CA ILE A 138 29.85 -28.08 -12.07
C ILE A 138 29.32 -28.31 -13.48
N GLU A 139 29.84 -29.32 -14.21
CA GLU A 139 29.42 -29.60 -15.58
C GLU A 139 27.95 -30.06 -15.67
N SER A 140 27.53 -30.92 -14.75
CA SER A 140 26.12 -31.35 -14.65
C SER A 140 25.18 -30.18 -14.34
N VAL A 141 25.57 -29.33 -13.38
CA VAL A 141 24.81 -28.16 -13.01
C VAL A 141 24.72 -27.13 -14.13
N ALA A 142 25.82 -26.89 -14.85
CA ALA A 142 25.83 -25.99 -16.00
C ALA A 142 24.86 -26.44 -17.10
N ARG A 143 24.76 -27.74 -17.36
CA ARG A 143 23.77 -28.32 -18.31
C ARG A 143 22.33 -28.08 -17.83
N LYS A 144 22.03 -28.34 -16.56
CA LYS A 144 20.72 -28.04 -15.97
C LYS A 144 20.37 -26.56 -16.06
N PHE A 145 21.32 -25.69 -15.79
CA PHE A 145 21.18 -24.23 -15.88
C PHE A 145 20.88 -23.79 -17.32
N GLU A 146 21.68 -24.22 -18.28
CA GLU A 146 21.49 -23.90 -19.70
C GLU A 146 20.12 -24.38 -20.21
N ASN A 147 19.71 -25.59 -19.84
CA ASN A 147 18.40 -26.12 -20.21
C ASN A 147 17.26 -25.31 -19.66
N HIS A 148 17.33 -24.87 -18.38
CA HIS A 148 16.32 -24.02 -17.79
C HIS A 148 16.26 -22.66 -18.48
N GLU A 149 17.44 -22.02 -18.70
CA GLU A 149 17.52 -20.72 -19.36
C GLU A 149 17.00 -20.76 -20.81
N LYS A 150 17.27 -21.84 -21.57
CA LYS A 150 16.72 -22.04 -22.92
C LYS A 150 15.20 -22.14 -22.94
N HIS A 151 14.59 -22.75 -21.91
CA HIS A 151 13.14 -22.93 -21.84
C HIS A 151 12.41 -21.68 -21.28
N THR A 152 12.99 -21.05 -20.27
CA THR A 152 12.35 -19.94 -19.56
C THR A 152 12.81 -18.56 -20.02
N GLY A 153 13.96 -18.47 -20.75
CA GLY A 153 14.62 -17.22 -21.11
C GLY A 153 15.26 -16.51 -19.92
N ARG A 154 15.38 -17.17 -18.75
CA ARG A 154 15.87 -16.58 -17.50
C ARG A 154 16.89 -17.46 -16.80
N PRO A 155 17.93 -16.86 -16.18
CA PRO A 155 18.90 -17.59 -15.40
C PRO A 155 18.30 -18.03 -14.07
N PRO A 156 18.22 -19.36 -13.76
CA PRO A 156 17.66 -19.86 -12.52
C PRO A 156 18.56 -19.63 -11.31
N VAL A 157 17.98 -19.64 -10.12
CA VAL A 157 18.72 -19.82 -8.88
C VAL A 157 19.08 -21.31 -8.73
N ILE A 158 20.34 -21.59 -8.47
CA ILE A 158 20.82 -22.97 -8.28
C ILE A 158 20.75 -23.29 -6.79
N LEU A 159 19.79 -24.13 -6.39
CA LEU A 159 19.60 -24.57 -5.00
C LEU A 159 20.28 -25.92 -4.79
N ALA A 160 21.17 -25.99 -3.81
CA ALA A 160 21.87 -27.20 -3.43
C ALA A 160 21.13 -27.92 -2.32
N LEU A 161 20.83 -29.20 -2.58
CA LEU A 161 20.18 -30.12 -1.63
C LEU A 161 21.16 -31.18 -1.17
N ASP A 162 20.97 -31.66 0.05
CA ASP A 162 21.59 -32.85 0.59
C ASP A 162 20.48 -33.81 1.02
N ASN A 163 20.34 -34.93 0.32
CA ASN A 163 19.25 -35.89 0.53
C ASN A 163 17.85 -35.21 0.56
N GLY A 164 17.58 -34.33 -0.39
CA GLY A 164 16.32 -33.60 -0.51
C GLY A 164 16.13 -32.42 0.44
N LYS A 165 17.09 -32.14 1.33
CA LYS A 165 17.03 -30.98 2.24
C LYS A 165 17.87 -29.82 1.71
N LEU A 166 17.31 -28.62 1.72
CA LEU A 166 18.02 -27.41 1.30
C LEU A 166 19.24 -27.13 2.17
N THR A 167 20.43 -27.14 1.58
CA THR A 167 21.70 -26.80 2.22
C THR A 167 22.09 -25.35 1.94
N GLY A 168 21.73 -24.83 0.76
CA GLY A 168 22.04 -23.46 0.38
C GLY A 168 21.87 -23.24 -1.13
N PHE A 169 22.60 -22.29 -1.69
CA PHE A 169 22.59 -21.98 -3.10
C PHE A 169 23.99 -21.88 -3.69
N LEU A 170 24.15 -22.21 -4.96
CA LEU A 170 25.38 -21.99 -5.70
C LEU A 170 25.31 -20.63 -6.41
N PRO A 171 26.21 -19.67 -6.11
CA PRO A 171 26.27 -18.41 -6.85
C PRO A 171 26.62 -18.65 -8.33
N GLY A 172 25.82 -18.07 -9.26
CA GLY A 172 25.96 -18.34 -10.69
C GLY A 172 27.35 -18.07 -11.28
N HIS A 173 28.11 -17.09 -10.76
CA HIS A 173 29.48 -16.82 -11.20
C HIS A 173 30.45 -17.99 -10.95
N ARG A 174 30.12 -18.90 -10.04
CA ARG A 174 30.93 -20.10 -9.78
C ARG A 174 30.90 -21.11 -10.92
N LEU A 175 29.82 -21.14 -11.71
CA LEU A 175 29.76 -21.98 -12.90
C LEU A 175 30.86 -21.69 -13.92
N GLY A 176 31.28 -20.42 -14.03
CA GLY A 176 32.32 -20.00 -14.95
C GLY A 176 33.74 -20.01 -14.36
N LEU A 177 33.89 -20.06 -13.01
CA LEU A 177 35.17 -19.92 -12.33
C LEU A 177 35.68 -21.23 -11.73
N ALA A 178 34.82 -22.21 -11.43
CA ALA A 178 35.19 -23.48 -10.82
C ALA A 178 35.54 -24.54 -11.88
N ALA A 179 36.32 -25.54 -11.48
CA ALA A 179 36.67 -26.66 -12.34
C ALA A 179 35.41 -27.51 -12.65
N LYS A 180 35.28 -28.01 -13.87
CA LYS A 180 34.11 -28.80 -14.32
C LYS A 180 33.81 -30.01 -13.43
N SER A 181 34.83 -30.63 -12.89
CA SER A 181 34.74 -31.81 -12.01
C SER A 181 34.55 -31.45 -10.54
N GLU A 182 34.57 -30.17 -10.17
CA GLU A 182 34.43 -29.76 -8.78
C GLU A 182 33.00 -29.98 -8.27
N LEU A 183 32.90 -30.55 -7.06
CA LEU A 183 31.61 -30.80 -6.40
C LEU A 183 31.04 -29.50 -5.84
N ILE A 184 29.75 -29.26 -6.09
CA ILE A 184 29.10 -28.01 -5.71
C ILE A 184 28.97 -27.80 -4.20
N GLY A 185 28.96 -28.87 -3.40
CA GLY A 185 28.86 -28.79 -1.94
C GLY A 185 29.91 -27.90 -1.28
N LYS A 186 31.16 -27.84 -1.89
CA LYS A 186 32.23 -26.95 -1.43
C LYS A 186 32.03 -25.47 -1.78
N LEU A 187 31.20 -25.20 -2.79
CA LEU A 187 30.97 -23.86 -3.37
C LEU A 187 29.65 -23.25 -2.91
N THR A 188 28.83 -24.04 -2.23
CA THR A 188 27.49 -23.65 -1.77
C THR A 188 27.57 -22.63 -0.64
N ARG A 189 26.67 -21.63 -0.68
CA ARG A 189 26.49 -20.61 0.35
C ARG A 189 25.13 -20.76 1.01
N ARG A 190 25.00 -20.43 2.28
CA ARG A 190 23.72 -20.40 2.98
C ARG A 190 22.76 -19.42 2.31
N ILE A 191 21.50 -19.80 2.26
CA ILE A 191 20.40 -18.95 1.77
C ILE A 191 19.38 -18.79 2.91
N PRO A 192 18.88 -17.57 3.16
CA PRO A 192 17.78 -17.38 4.10
C PRO A 192 16.53 -18.13 3.59
N THR A 193 15.74 -18.65 4.53
CA THR A 193 14.52 -19.39 4.24
C THR A 193 13.32 -18.79 4.94
N ILE A 194 12.14 -18.95 4.34
CA ILE A 194 10.87 -18.53 4.91
C ILE A 194 9.79 -19.56 4.57
N THR A 195 8.77 -19.70 5.41
CA THR A 195 7.63 -20.57 5.09
C THR A 195 6.70 -19.94 4.07
N TYR A 196 6.08 -20.74 3.21
CA TYR A 196 5.16 -20.28 2.16
C TYR A 196 3.98 -19.47 2.71
N ALA A 197 3.51 -19.78 3.93
CA ALA A 197 2.41 -19.12 4.61
C ALA A 197 2.80 -17.85 5.40
N ALA A 198 4.09 -17.48 5.42
CA ALA A 198 4.54 -16.27 6.11
C ALA A 198 3.94 -15.01 5.48
N SER A 199 3.69 -13.98 6.27
CA SER A 199 3.15 -12.72 5.77
C SER A 199 4.18 -11.94 4.94
N HIS A 200 3.70 -11.04 4.06
CA HIS A 200 4.58 -10.11 3.34
C HIS A 200 5.47 -9.29 4.28
N LYS A 201 4.95 -8.95 5.46
CA LYS A 201 5.68 -8.27 6.51
C LYS A 201 6.91 -9.06 6.98
N ASP A 202 6.76 -10.37 7.16
CA ASP A 202 7.87 -11.23 7.57
C ASP A 202 8.91 -11.35 6.47
N VAL A 203 8.47 -11.41 5.20
CA VAL A 203 9.35 -11.34 4.03
C VAL A 203 10.16 -10.06 4.02
N VAL A 204 9.52 -8.90 4.18
CA VAL A 204 10.19 -7.57 4.23
C VAL A 204 11.20 -7.51 5.37
N ASN A 205 10.85 -8.00 6.57
CA ASN A 205 11.74 -8.04 7.72
C ASN A 205 12.96 -8.93 7.47
N LEU A 206 12.76 -10.08 6.81
CA LEU A 206 13.85 -10.98 6.47
C LEU A 206 14.82 -10.32 5.48
N PHE A 207 14.31 -9.60 4.45
CA PHE A 207 15.16 -8.86 3.51
C PHE A 207 15.86 -7.65 4.15
N ARG A 208 15.28 -7.01 5.16
CA ARG A 208 15.95 -5.97 5.95
C ARG A 208 17.15 -6.53 6.73
N ALA A 209 17.00 -7.73 7.30
CA ALA A 209 18.09 -8.42 8.00
C ALA A 209 19.17 -8.97 7.05
N HIS A 210 18.79 -9.34 5.83
CA HIS A 210 19.67 -9.95 4.82
C HIS A 210 19.57 -9.20 3.47
N PRO A 211 20.04 -7.94 3.39
CA PRO A 211 19.97 -7.14 2.17
C PRO A 211 20.78 -7.80 1.05
N ARG A 212 20.30 -7.69 -0.20
CA ARG A 212 20.90 -8.29 -1.40
C ARG A 212 20.91 -9.83 -1.42
N SER A 213 20.15 -10.48 -0.56
CA SER A 213 19.95 -11.93 -0.56
C SER A 213 18.82 -12.33 -1.51
N LYS A 214 18.77 -13.61 -1.80
CA LYS A 214 17.59 -14.31 -2.29
C LYS A 214 17.04 -15.10 -1.11
N VAL A 215 15.75 -15.35 -1.07
CA VAL A 215 15.09 -16.10 0.01
C VAL A 215 14.43 -17.32 -0.59
N ALA A 216 14.71 -18.50 -0.06
CA ALA A 216 14.04 -19.72 -0.46
C ALA A 216 12.73 -19.88 0.33
N VAL A 217 11.65 -20.17 -0.36
CA VAL A 217 10.33 -20.43 0.22
C VAL A 217 10.17 -21.94 0.43
N LEU A 218 9.80 -22.33 1.65
CA LEU A 218 9.66 -23.72 2.05
C LEU A 218 8.18 -24.05 2.35
N ASN A 219 7.77 -25.28 2.02
CA ASN A 219 6.50 -25.83 2.47
C ASN A 219 6.60 -26.43 3.88
N ASP A 220 5.50 -26.98 4.40
CA ASP A 220 5.44 -27.61 5.73
C ASP A 220 6.36 -28.82 5.90
N LYS A 221 6.78 -29.44 4.78
CA LYS A 221 7.74 -30.55 4.76
C LYS A 221 9.18 -30.09 4.63
N SER A 222 9.43 -28.78 4.68
CA SER A 222 10.76 -28.16 4.48
C SER A 222 11.32 -28.37 3.05
N GLU A 223 10.44 -28.63 2.06
CA GLU A 223 10.81 -28.71 0.65
C GLU A 223 10.71 -27.31 0.03
N VAL A 224 11.59 -27.02 -0.93
CA VAL A 224 11.58 -25.72 -1.62
C VAL A 224 10.41 -25.66 -2.61
N VAL A 225 9.58 -24.63 -2.50
CA VAL A 225 8.45 -24.36 -3.39
C VAL A 225 8.63 -23.11 -4.25
N GLY A 226 9.61 -22.27 -3.95
CA GLY A 226 9.89 -21.08 -4.74
C GLY A 226 11.06 -20.27 -4.21
N ILE A 227 11.35 -19.16 -4.88
CA ILE A 227 12.39 -18.18 -4.54
C ILE A 227 11.76 -16.79 -4.58
N ILE A 228 12.13 -15.93 -3.63
CA ILE A 228 11.78 -14.52 -3.62
C ILE A 228 13.05 -13.69 -3.90
N TYR A 229 12.95 -12.74 -4.82
CA TYR A 229 14.01 -11.78 -5.11
C TYR A 229 13.76 -10.45 -4.41
N SER A 230 14.81 -9.68 -4.16
CA SER A 230 14.73 -8.37 -3.50
C SER A 230 13.98 -7.33 -4.31
N ASP A 231 13.98 -7.41 -5.62
CA ASP A 231 13.28 -6.50 -6.53
C ASP A 231 11.76 -6.70 -6.49
N ASP A 232 11.27 -7.93 -6.32
CA ASP A 232 9.84 -8.20 -6.13
C ASP A 232 9.34 -7.62 -4.81
N VAL A 233 10.13 -7.76 -3.76
CA VAL A 233 9.83 -7.13 -2.45
C VAL A 233 9.84 -5.61 -2.53
N LEU A 234 10.73 -5.01 -3.32
CA LEU A 234 10.78 -3.55 -3.50
C LEU A 234 9.53 -3.03 -4.22
N LYS A 235 9.05 -3.72 -5.25
CA LYS A 235 7.77 -3.38 -5.92
C LYS A 235 6.62 -3.42 -4.92
N HIS A 236 6.54 -4.49 -4.12
CA HIS A 236 5.48 -4.64 -3.11
C HIS A 236 5.53 -3.51 -2.07
N ILE A 237 6.71 -3.14 -1.57
CA ILE A 237 6.87 -2.02 -0.62
C ILE A 237 6.41 -0.69 -1.25
N GLN A 238 6.70 -0.44 -2.53
CA GLN A 238 6.25 0.78 -3.23
C GLN A 238 4.72 0.83 -3.36
N ASP A 239 4.10 -0.29 -3.68
CA ASP A 239 2.64 -0.40 -3.77
C ASP A 239 1.98 -0.20 -2.40
N ASP A 240 2.54 -0.74 -1.33
CA ASP A 240 2.05 -0.55 0.04
C ASP A 240 2.17 0.91 0.52
N GLN A 241 3.26 1.59 0.18
CA GLN A 241 3.41 3.02 0.53
C GLN A 241 2.38 3.89 -0.19
N ALA A 242 2.14 3.62 -1.47
CA ALA A 242 1.11 4.33 -2.22
C ALA A 242 -0.28 4.07 -1.62
N SER A 243 -0.59 2.83 -1.22
CA SER A 243 -1.86 2.48 -0.59
C SER A 243 -2.10 3.18 0.73
N SER A 244 -1.08 3.37 1.54
CA SER A 244 -1.21 4.07 2.82
C SER A 244 -1.71 5.51 2.67
N LEU A 245 -1.28 6.22 1.59
CA LEU A 245 -1.77 7.58 1.29
C LEU A 245 -3.25 7.58 0.89
N TYR A 246 -3.69 6.64 0.04
CA TYR A 246 -5.10 6.51 -0.35
C TYR A 246 -5.97 6.17 0.86
N ASN A 247 -5.49 5.29 1.72
CA ASN A 247 -6.19 4.86 2.92
C ASN A 247 -6.39 6.01 3.91
N LEU A 248 -5.37 6.86 4.15
CA LEU A 248 -5.49 8.07 4.98
C LEU A 248 -6.55 9.04 4.44
N ALA A 249 -6.74 9.10 3.13
CA ALA A 249 -7.78 9.93 2.50
C ALA A 249 -9.16 9.25 2.44
N GLY A 250 -9.31 8.00 2.92
CA GLY A 250 -10.56 7.25 2.83
C GLY A 250 -10.95 6.85 1.41
N VAL A 251 -9.96 6.72 0.51
CA VAL A 251 -10.14 6.32 -0.89
C VAL A 251 -9.67 4.88 -1.08
N VAL A 252 -10.39 4.11 -1.89
CA VAL A 252 -10.01 2.73 -2.20
C VAL A 252 -8.72 2.73 -3.04
N GLN A 253 -7.74 1.93 -2.63
CA GLN A 253 -6.41 1.82 -3.26
C GLN A 253 -6.46 1.58 -4.78
N GLU A 254 -7.49 0.92 -5.27
CA GLU A 254 -7.66 0.61 -6.69
C GLU A 254 -8.15 1.81 -7.53
N GLU A 255 -8.49 2.96 -6.92
CA GLU A 255 -9.01 4.11 -7.66
C GLU A 255 -7.91 4.83 -8.43
N SER A 256 -8.15 5.04 -9.73
CA SER A 256 -7.25 5.78 -10.62
C SER A 256 -7.80 7.18 -10.94
N VAL A 257 -6.88 8.13 -11.17
CA VAL A 257 -7.25 9.48 -11.68
C VAL A 257 -8.08 9.40 -12.96
N SER A 258 -7.84 8.39 -13.79
CA SER A 258 -8.50 8.16 -15.08
C SER A 258 -9.81 7.37 -14.99
N ASP A 259 -10.24 6.95 -13.78
CA ASP A 259 -11.48 6.21 -13.63
C ASP A 259 -12.71 7.08 -13.95
N PRO A 260 -13.74 6.49 -14.58
CA PRO A 260 -14.98 7.20 -14.88
C PRO A 260 -15.72 7.57 -13.60
N ALA A 261 -16.48 8.67 -13.64
CA ALA A 261 -17.23 9.21 -12.49
C ALA A 261 -18.06 8.14 -11.75
N ARG A 262 -18.72 7.23 -12.50
CA ARG A 262 -19.50 6.13 -11.91
C ARG A 262 -18.67 5.20 -11.01
N SER A 263 -17.42 4.89 -11.40
CA SER A 263 -16.51 4.08 -10.60
C SER A 263 -16.09 4.82 -9.33
N LYS A 264 -15.71 6.10 -9.48
CA LYS A 264 -15.32 6.96 -8.36
C LYS A 264 -16.45 7.12 -7.33
N VAL A 265 -17.69 7.35 -7.80
CA VAL A 265 -18.86 7.40 -6.92
C VAL A 265 -19.02 6.07 -6.18
N ARG A 266 -19.00 4.93 -6.89
CA ARG A 266 -19.14 3.60 -6.27
C ARG A 266 -18.09 3.31 -5.20
N ASN A 267 -16.86 3.80 -5.39
CA ASN A 267 -15.76 3.56 -4.47
C ASN A 267 -15.83 4.45 -3.22
N ARG A 268 -16.41 5.66 -3.33
CA ARG A 268 -16.39 6.66 -2.25
C ARG A 268 -17.72 6.81 -1.50
N TYR A 269 -18.89 6.52 -2.11
CA TYR A 269 -20.18 6.86 -1.54
C TYR A 269 -20.43 6.26 -0.16
N ARG A 270 -20.02 5.00 0.07
CA ARG A 270 -20.18 4.33 1.37
C ARG A 270 -19.44 5.07 2.48
N TRP A 271 -18.24 5.48 2.19
CA TRP A 271 -17.39 6.22 3.13
C TRP A 271 -17.94 7.62 3.41
N LEU A 272 -18.43 8.31 2.37
CA LEU A 272 -19.09 9.61 2.50
C LEU A 272 -20.39 9.52 3.31
N ILE A 273 -21.18 8.45 3.20
CA ILE A 273 -22.38 8.23 4.02
C ILE A 273 -22.01 8.02 5.49
N ILE A 274 -20.97 7.26 5.79
CA ILE A 274 -20.50 7.10 7.17
C ILE A 274 -20.04 8.46 7.73
N ASN A 275 -19.27 9.22 6.97
CA ASN A 275 -18.85 10.57 7.35
C ASN A 275 -20.05 11.51 7.59
N LEU A 276 -21.07 11.42 6.76
CA LEU A 276 -22.31 12.19 6.97
C LEU A 276 -22.98 11.83 8.30
N GLY A 277 -23.05 10.53 8.63
CA GLY A 277 -23.57 10.08 9.91
C GLY A 277 -22.80 10.65 11.11
N THR A 278 -21.46 10.64 11.04
CA THR A 278 -20.62 11.22 12.12
C THR A 278 -20.73 12.73 12.21
N ALA A 279 -20.90 13.42 11.07
CA ALA A 279 -21.17 14.86 11.05
C ALA A 279 -22.51 15.21 11.73
N PHE A 280 -23.56 14.37 11.55
CA PHE A 280 -24.81 14.54 12.29
C PHE A 280 -24.65 14.31 13.80
N MET A 281 -23.76 13.43 14.24
CA MET A 281 -23.47 13.25 15.65
C MET A 281 -22.82 14.52 16.25
N ALA A 282 -21.87 15.12 15.52
CA ALA A 282 -21.28 16.41 15.92
C ALA A 282 -22.31 17.53 15.93
N ALA A 283 -23.18 17.62 14.92
CA ALA A 283 -24.29 18.59 14.88
C ALA A 283 -25.29 18.39 16.03
N PHE A 284 -25.60 17.15 16.39
CA PHE A 284 -26.42 16.84 17.56
C PHE A 284 -25.79 17.37 18.85
N THR A 285 -24.46 17.17 19.02
CA THR A 285 -23.73 17.72 20.18
C THR A 285 -23.84 19.24 20.25
N VAL A 286 -23.71 19.94 19.12
CA VAL A 286 -23.93 21.38 19.06
C VAL A 286 -25.36 21.77 19.45
N GLY A 287 -26.35 20.98 19.01
CA GLY A 287 -27.77 21.18 19.33
C GLY A 287 -28.10 21.13 20.83
N LEU A 288 -27.30 20.39 21.63
CA LEU A 288 -27.45 20.34 23.10
C LEU A 288 -27.15 21.70 23.76
N PHE A 289 -26.41 22.60 23.09
CA PHE A 289 -26.03 23.90 23.59
C PHE A 289 -26.74 25.05 22.89
N ARG A 290 -27.92 24.77 22.32
CA ARG A 290 -28.70 25.76 21.55
C ARG A 290 -28.92 27.04 22.31
N ASP A 291 -29.37 26.97 23.58
CA ASP A 291 -29.67 28.14 24.40
C ASP A 291 -28.43 29.03 24.62
N THR A 292 -27.25 28.40 24.75
CA THR A 292 -25.97 29.14 24.86
C THR A 292 -25.64 29.84 23.55
N LEU A 293 -25.85 29.16 22.41
CA LEU A 293 -25.60 29.75 21.09
C LEU A 293 -26.59 30.87 20.75
N ASP A 294 -27.86 30.75 21.12
CA ASP A 294 -28.88 31.79 20.89
C ASP A 294 -28.55 33.07 21.71
N LYS A 295 -27.95 32.90 22.90
CA LYS A 295 -27.46 34.04 23.70
C LYS A 295 -26.16 34.65 23.17
N TYR A 296 -25.25 33.80 22.71
CA TYR A 296 -23.88 34.19 22.33
C TYR A 296 -23.59 33.77 20.91
N VAL A 297 -24.26 34.36 19.93
CA VAL A 297 -24.11 34.04 18.48
C VAL A 297 -22.64 34.11 18.03
N LEU A 298 -21.82 34.91 18.70
CA LEU A 298 -20.38 35.03 18.47
C LEU A 298 -19.65 33.67 18.53
N LEU A 299 -20.10 32.76 19.40
CA LEU A 299 -19.51 31.43 19.53
C LEU A 299 -19.60 30.66 18.21
N ALA A 300 -20.71 30.79 17.48
CA ALA A 300 -20.89 30.09 16.18
C ALA A 300 -19.83 30.50 15.15
N ILE A 301 -19.35 31.74 15.19
CA ILE A 301 -18.29 32.24 14.29
C ILE A 301 -16.96 31.53 14.55
N TYR A 302 -16.68 31.15 15.81
CA TYR A 302 -15.43 30.53 16.22
C TYR A 302 -15.45 28.98 16.18
N MET A 303 -16.62 28.36 16.06
CA MET A 303 -16.74 26.89 15.96
C MET A 303 -15.87 26.28 14.85
N PRO A 304 -15.81 26.83 13.61
CA PRO A 304 -14.95 26.28 12.57
C PRO A 304 -13.46 26.29 12.91
N ILE A 305 -13.01 27.26 13.73
CA ILE A 305 -11.61 27.33 14.18
C ILE A 305 -11.31 26.17 15.13
N VAL A 306 -12.19 25.92 16.10
CA VAL A 306 -12.01 24.82 17.07
C VAL A 306 -12.01 23.47 16.34
N ALA A 307 -13.01 23.21 15.49
CA ALA A 307 -13.09 21.96 14.73
C ALA A 307 -11.91 21.78 13.76
N GLY A 308 -11.57 22.82 12.99
CA GLY A 308 -10.47 22.78 12.03
C GLY A 308 -9.12 22.51 12.67
N MET A 309 -8.81 23.15 13.79
CA MET A 309 -7.55 22.94 14.50
C MET A 309 -7.47 21.55 15.14
N GLY A 310 -8.57 21.05 15.72
CA GLY A 310 -8.64 19.68 16.23
C GLY A 310 -8.40 18.64 15.14
N GLY A 311 -9.10 18.77 14.03
CA GLY A 311 -8.95 17.86 12.88
C GLY A 311 -7.54 17.87 12.26
N ASN A 312 -6.94 19.06 12.12
CA ASN A 312 -5.57 19.20 11.60
C ASN A 312 -4.54 18.56 12.55
N ALA A 313 -4.60 18.85 13.85
CA ALA A 313 -3.69 18.27 14.84
C ALA A 313 -3.83 16.73 14.88
N ALA A 314 -5.07 16.23 14.86
CA ALA A 314 -5.36 14.82 14.87
C ALA A 314 -4.81 14.10 13.62
N THR A 315 -4.93 14.73 12.44
CA THR A 315 -4.38 14.18 11.19
C THR A 315 -2.86 14.16 11.19
N GLN A 316 -2.20 15.17 11.75
CA GLN A 316 -0.75 15.22 11.91
C GLN A 316 -0.26 14.10 12.83
N THR A 317 -0.89 13.93 14.00
CA THR A 317 -0.58 12.83 14.92
C THR A 317 -0.82 11.47 14.25
N LEU A 318 -1.97 11.27 13.60
CA LEU A 318 -2.29 10.04 12.87
C LEU A 318 -1.21 9.67 11.86
N ALA A 319 -0.77 10.62 11.03
CA ALA A 319 0.24 10.38 10.01
C ALA A 319 1.56 9.86 10.60
N VAL A 320 1.99 10.43 11.72
CA VAL A 320 3.21 9.98 12.43
C VAL A 320 3.00 8.59 13.04
N GLN A 321 1.83 8.34 13.65
CA GLN A 321 1.53 7.05 14.27
C GLN A 321 1.42 5.93 13.24
N VAL A 322 0.70 6.15 12.12
CA VAL A 322 0.60 5.17 11.02
C VAL A 322 1.99 4.82 10.47
N ARG A 323 2.85 5.83 10.28
CA ARG A 323 4.24 5.58 9.87
C ARG A 323 5.03 4.78 10.91
N GLY A 324 4.90 5.12 12.19
CA GLY A 324 5.54 4.38 13.29
C GLY A 324 5.10 2.91 13.35
N ILE A 325 3.80 2.67 13.14
CA ILE A 325 3.21 1.33 13.04
C ILE A 325 3.78 0.56 11.83
N SER A 326 3.82 1.18 10.66
CA SER A 326 4.36 0.55 9.44
C SER A 326 5.85 0.23 9.55
N LEU A 327 6.61 1.01 10.30
CA LEU A 327 8.03 0.77 10.58
C LEU A 327 8.27 -0.16 11.79
N HIS A 328 7.20 -0.67 12.43
CA HIS A 328 7.27 -1.50 13.66
C HIS A 328 8.01 -0.84 14.83
N GLN A 329 7.96 0.49 14.89
CA GLN A 329 8.56 1.25 15.98
C GLN A 329 7.66 1.34 17.21
N ILE A 330 6.34 1.17 17.02
CA ILE A 330 5.33 1.25 18.07
C ILE A 330 4.29 0.12 17.94
N GLU A 331 3.89 -0.37 19.12
CA GLU A 331 2.79 -1.33 19.30
C GLU A 331 1.93 -0.86 20.46
N LEU A 332 0.69 -1.37 20.57
CA LEU A 332 -0.21 -0.98 21.66
C LEU A 332 0.39 -1.23 23.06
N LYS A 333 1.22 -2.29 23.21
CA LYS A 333 1.88 -2.61 24.48
C LYS A 333 2.94 -1.58 24.89
N THR A 334 3.58 -0.93 23.93
CA THR A 334 4.66 0.06 24.13
C THR A 334 4.20 1.50 23.93
N ALA A 335 2.90 1.70 23.66
CA ALA A 335 2.32 2.98 23.28
C ALA A 335 2.39 4.09 24.36
N TRP A 336 2.56 3.72 25.64
CA TRP A 336 2.51 4.71 26.74
C TRP A 336 3.54 5.82 26.61
N GLY A 337 4.78 5.49 26.24
CA GLY A 337 5.82 6.50 26.03
C GLY A 337 5.47 7.47 24.89
N THR A 338 4.98 6.93 23.77
CA THR A 338 4.55 7.73 22.61
C THR A 338 3.35 8.59 22.96
N LEU A 339 2.34 8.04 23.64
CA LEU A 339 1.15 8.77 24.06
C LEU A 339 1.51 9.94 24.98
N ARG A 340 2.40 9.74 25.96
CA ARG A 340 2.85 10.81 26.85
C ARG A 340 3.52 11.95 26.08
N ASN A 341 4.36 11.63 25.11
CA ASN A 341 5.03 12.63 24.27
C ASN A 341 4.03 13.39 23.39
N GLU A 342 3.07 12.69 22.77
CA GLU A 342 2.02 13.31 21.96
C GLU A 342 1.09 14.19 22.79
N LEU A 343 0.70 13.76 24.00
CA LEU A 343 -0.08 14.59 24.91
C LEU A 343 0.70 15.84 25.35
N GLY A 344 2.01 15.71 25.60
CA GLY A 344 2.88 16.84 25.88
C GLY A 344 2.95 17.84 24.72
N ALA A 345 3.10 17.33 23.49
CA ALA A 345 3.06 18.16 22.28
C ALA A 345 1.68 18.80 22.08
N GLY A 346 0.59 18.06 22.30
CA GLY A 346 -0.78 18.57 22.23
C GLY A 346 -1.05 19.69 23.23
N LEU A 347 -0.57 19.54 24.47
CA LEU A 347 -0.67 20.58 25.49
C LEU A 347 0.07 21.84 25.08
N ILE A 348 1.33 21.74 24.66
CA ILE A 348 2.14 22.90 24.26
C ILE A 348 1.51 23.60 23.04
N ASN A 349 1.16 22.83 22.00
CA ASN A 349 0.49 23.36 20.81
C ASN A 349 -0.87 23.97 21.16
N GLY A 350 -1.62 23.35 22.08
CA GLY A 350 -2.88 23.87 22.60
C GLY A 350 -2.71 25.23 23.28
N LEU A 351 -1.70 25.39 24.12
CA LEU A 351 -1.38 26.64 24.76
C LEU A 351 -0.97 27.73 23.77
N ILE A 352 -0.08 27.40 22.81
CA ILE A 352 0.36 28.37 21.79
C ILE A 352 -0.84 28.85 20.97
N ASN A 353 -1.62 27.94 20.42
CA ASN A 353 -2.78 28.28 19.59
C ASN A 353 -3.89 28.92 20.40
N GLY A 354 -4.10 28.49 21.65
CA GLY A 354 -5.06 29.08 22.56
C GLY A 354 -4.74 30.55 22.87
N VAL A 355 -3.48 30.87 23.16
CA VAL A 355 -3.03 32.25 23.38
C VAL A 355 -3.19 33.11 22.12
N LEU A 356 -2.82 32.55 20.95
CA LEU A 356 -2.96 33.26 19.67
C LEU A 356 -4.43 33.59 19.38
N VAL A 357 -5.33 32.60 19.51
CA VAL A 357 -6.76 32.80 19.28
C VAL A 357 -7.35 33.78 20.30
N ALA A 358 -6.99 33.66 21.58
CA ALA A 358 -7.42 34.61 22.61
C ALA A 358 -7.00 36.05 22.29
N ALA A 359 -5.75 36.25 21.85
CA ALA A 359 -5.26 37.58 21.46
C ALA A 359 -6.06 38.15 20.27
N ILE A 360 -6.35 37.31 19.25
CA ILE A 360 -7.16 37.73 18.10
C ILE A 360 -8.58 38.12 18.53
N VAL A 361 -9.23 37.31 19.38
CA VAL A 361 -10.58 37.60 19.90
C VAL A 361 -10.60 38.87 20.71
N MET A 362 -9.59 39.10 21.56
CA MET A 362 -9.45 40.34 22.31
C MET A 362 -9.31 41.58 21.41
N ILE A 363 -8.58 41.48 20.33
CA ILE A 363 -8.40 42.58 19.35
C ILE A 363 -9.69 42.85 18.57
N ILE A 364 -10.39 41.79 18.13
CA ILE A 364 -11.56 41.95 17.25
C ILE A 364 -12.83 42.23 18.03
N ASN A 365 -13.07 41.52 19.14
CA ASN A 365 -14.35 41.52 19.83
C ASN A 365 -14.30 42.24 21.19
N HIS A 366 -13.11 42.51 21.71
CA HIS A 366 -12.89 43.10 23.05
C HIS A 366 -13.59 42.34 24.19
N ASP A 367 -13.78 40.98 24.02
CA ASP A 367 -14.47 40.12 24.98
C ASP A 367 -13.49 39.14 25.62
N ALA A 368 -13.07 39.43 26.85
CA ALA A 368 -12.13 38.61 27.59
C ALA A 368 -12.69 37.24 27.97
N LYS A 369 -14.00 37.09 28.21
CA LYS A 369 -14.61 35.83 28.59
C LYS A 369 -14.62 34.89 27.41
N VAL A 370 -15.03 35.35 26.22
CA VAL A 370 -15.00 34.56 24.99
C VAL A 370 -13.56 34.17 24.63
N ALA A 371 -12.60 35.07 24.80
CA ALA A 371 -11.18 34.78 24.56
C ALA A 371 -10.66 33.64 25.46
N ILE A 372 -10.99 33.66 26.75
CA ILE A 372 -10.61 32.60 27.70
C ILE A 372 -11.27 31.26 27.35
N VAL A 373 -12.57 31.28 27.05
CA VAL A 373 -13.30 30.06 26.63
C VAL A 373 -12.64 29.42 25.43
N LEU A 374 -12.32 30.21 24.40
CA LEU A 374 -11.65 29.72 23.20
C LEU A 374 -10.25 29.17 23.45
N ALA A 375 -9.45 29.89 24.30
CA ALA A 375 -8.12 29.41 24.67
C ALA A 375 -8.18 28.06 25.39
N MET A 376 -9.07 27.90 26.35
CA MET A 376 -9.25 26.65 27.08
C MET A 376 -9.77 25.54 26.19
N ALA A 377 -10.76 25.83 25.34
CA ALA A 377 -11.31 24.87 24.37
C ALA A 377 -10.24 24.40 23.40
N MET A 378 -9.36 25.28 22.94
CA MET A 378 -8.24 24.92 22.03
C MET A 378 -7.27 23.95 22.71
N VAL A 379 -6.89 24.19 23.96
CA VAL A 379 -6.02 23.28 24.72
C VAL A 379 -6.66 21.89 24.84
N ILE A 380 -7.94 21.85 25.26
CA ILE A 380 -8.66 20.57 25.42
C ILE A 380 -8.78 19.86 24.09
N ASN A 381 -9.15 20.55 23.02
CA ASN A 381 -9.34 19.93 21.71
C ASN A 381 -8.03 19.38 21.12
N LEU A 382 -6.88 20.06 21.30
CA LEU A 382 -5.60 19.56 20.85
C LEU A 382 -5.11 18.37 21.69
N LEU A 383 -5.44 18.31 22.98
CA LEU A 383 -5.21 17.13 23.81
C LEU A 383 -6.06 15.94 23.33
N VAL A 384 -7.35 16.15 23.02
CA VAL A 384 -8.23 15.15 22.43
C VAL A 384 -7.66 14.66 21.09
N ALA A 385 -7.22 15.56 20.22
CA ALA A 385 -6.59 15.24 18.95
C ALA A 385 -5.36 14.34 19.11
N SER A 386 -4.48 14.66 20.06
CA SER A 386 -3.28 13.86 20.36
C SER A 386 -3.63 12.49 20.93
N LEU A 387 -4.61 12.42 21.84
CA LEU A 387 -5.06 11.17 22.44
C LEU A 387 -5.64 10.22 21.39
N PHE A 388 -6.64 10.69 20.64
CA PHE A 388 -7.33 9.85 19.65
C PHE A 388 -6.44 9.60 18.43
N GLY A 389 -5.64 10.57 17.98
CA GLY A 389 -4.65 10.41 16.91
C GLY A 389 -3.61 9.34 17.19
N THR A 390 -3.29 9.12 18.49
CA THR A 390 -2.36 8.05 18.91
C THR A 390 -3.06 6.73 19.15
N MET A 391 -4.16 6.72 19.91
CA MET A 391 -4.79 5.49 20.38
C MET A 391 -5.59 4.76 19.27
N VAL A 392 -6.33 5.50 18.44
CA VAL A 392 -7.21 4.87 17.44
C VAL A 392 -6.44 3.99 16.45
N PRO A 393 -5.33 4.44 15.80
CA PRO A 393 -4.60 3.60 14.86
C PRO A 393 -4.00 2.36 15.51
N LEU A 394 -3.54 2.44 16.77
CA LEU A 394 -2.99 1.30 17.52
C LEU A 394 -4.07 0.27 17.88
N VAL A 395 -5.27 0.73 18.26
CA VAL A 395 -6.41 -0.14 18.51
C VAL A 395 -6.86 -0.83 17.22
N MET A 396 -6.93 -0.10 16.09
CA MET A 396 -7.28 -0.67 14.79
C MET A 396 -6.29 -1.75 14.36
N GLN A 397 -5.00 -1.50 14.52
CA GLN A 397 -3.95 -2.50 14.27
C GLN A 397 -4.16 -3.76 15.12
N LYS A 398 -4.46 -3.62 16.43
CA LYS A 398 -4.71 -4.76 17.31
C LYS A 398 -5.94 -5.57 16.89
N LEU A 399 -6.94 -4.91 16.33
CA LEU A 399 -8.16 -5.54 15.80
C LEU A 399 -7.97 -6.16 14.39
N GLY A 400 -6.74 -6.15 13.86
CA GLY A 400 -6.43 -6.65 12.52
C GLY A 400 -7.03 -5.79 11.38
N LYS A 401 -7.37 -4.53 11.68
CA LYS A 401 -7.85 -3.55 10.68
C LYS A 401 -6.71 -2.65 10.26
N ASP A 402 -6.79 -2.15 9.02
CA ASP A 402 -5.83 -1.15 8.55
C ASP A 402 -5.96 0.14 9.37
N PRO A 403 -4.88 0.54 10.09
CA PRO A 403 -4.89 1.73 10.94
C PRO A 403 -5.09 3.03 10.16
N ALA A 404 -4.70 3.08 8.86
CA ALA A 404 -4.83 4.28 8.05
C ALA A 404 -6.27 4.52 7.58
N THR A 405 -6.95 3.47 7.08
CA THR A 405 -8.26 3.60 6.43
C THR A 405 -9.38 3.97 7.40
N SER A 406 -9.40 3.32 8.57
CA SER A 406 -10.53 3.46 9.50
C SER A 406 -10.32 4.58 10.52
N ALA A 407 -9.06 4.92 10.84
CA ALA A 407 -8.76 5.83 11.94
C ALA A 407 -9.25 7.26 11.70
N THR A 408 -9.15 7.77 10.47
CA THR A 408 -9.46 9.17 10.14
C THR A 408 -10.87 9.56 10.56
N ILE A 409 -11.90 8.74 10.26
CA ILE A 409 -13.30 9.05 10.63
C ILE A 409 -13.46 9.09 12.14
N PHE A 410 -12.95 8.08 12.86
CA PHE A 410 -13.10 8.03 14.32
C PHE A 410 -12.39 9.18 15.00
N ILE A 411 -11.23 9.58 14.49
CA ILE A 411 -10.43 10.65 15.05
C ILE A 411 -11.10 12.01 14.82
N THR A 412 -11.55 12.30 13.59
CA THR A 412 -12.25 13.56 13.29
C THR A 412 -13.57 13.65 14.03
N THR A 413 -14.32 12.52 14.12
CA THR A 413 -15.56 12.49 14.91
C THR A 413 -15.30 12.79 16.39
N ALA A 414 -14.24 12.21 16.97
CA ALA A 414 -13.89 12.47 18.37
C ALA A 414 -13.49 13.92 18.60
N THR A 415 -12.67 14.51 17.72
CA THR A 415 -12.27 15.94 17.85
C THR A 415 -13.44 16.89 17.65
N ASP A 416 -14.38 16.58 16.75
CA ASP A 416 -15.56 17.43 16.53
C ASP A 416 -16.51 17.34 17.73
N ILE A 417 -16.89 16.13 18.17
CA ILE A 417 -17.83 15.95 19.27
C ILE A 417 -17.25 16.48 20.58
N LEU A 418 -16.05 16.04 20.97
CA LEU A 418 -15.43 16.42 22.22
C LEU A 418 -14.92 17.86 22.20
N GLY A 419 -14.48 18.36 21.04
CA GLY A 419 -14.08 19.74 20.84
C GLY A 419 -15.25 20.71 20.97
N PHE A 420 -16.40 20.42 20.34
CA PHE A 420 -17.61 21.24 20.51
C PHE A 420 -18.19 21.12 21.92
N MET A 421 -18.17 19.93 22.50
CA MET A 421 -18.61 19.73 23.88
C MET A 421 -17.77 20.56 24.86
N ALA A 422 -16.44 20.53 24.71
CA ALA A 422 -15.55 21.35 25.55
C ALA A 422 -15.76 22.84 25.33
N PHE A 423 -15.82 23.27 24.06
CA PHE A 423 -15.98 24.68 23.72
C PHE A 423 -17.32 25.27 24.22
N LEU A 424 -18.43 24.64 23.84
CA LEU A 424 -19.76 25.12 24.20
C LEU A 424 -20.10 24.87 25.68
N GLY A 425 -19.58 23.76 26.26
CA GLY A 425 -19.70 23.49 27.67
C GLY A 425 -18.99 24.53 28.53
N LEU A 426 -17.73 24.89 28.19
CA LEU A 426 -17.03 25.99 28.85
C LEU A 426 -17.71 27.30 28.64
N ALA A 427 -18.23 27.59 27.45
CA ALA A 427 -19.01 28.80 27.19
C ALA A 427 -20.25 28.90 28.09
N THR A 428 -20.97 27.79 28.24
CA THR A 428 -22.15 27.71 29.10
C THR A 428 -21.80 28.00 30.57
N ILE A 429 -20.64 27.54 31.06
CA ILE A 429 -20.23 27.72 32.45
C ILE A 429 -19.69 29.12 32.71
N ILE A 430 -18.90 29.67 31.76
CA ILE A 430 -18.15 30.92 31.98
C ILE A 430 -18.94 32.17 31.56
N LEU A 431 -19.81 32.06 30.55
CA LEU A 431 -20.56 33.20 30.01
C LEU A 431 -21.93 33.38 30.66
N ASN A 432 -22.56 32.30 31.15
CA ASN A 432 -23.79 32.38 31.96
C ASN A 432 -23.47 32.60 33.40
#